data_97822325e6c61f58407b66df81823b75
#
_entry.id   97822325e6c61f58407b66df81823b75
#
_cell.length_a   1.000
_cell.length_b   1.000
_cell.length_c   1.000
_cell.angle_alpha   90.00
_cell.angle_beta   90.00
_cell.angle_gamma   90.00
#
_symmetry.space_group_name_H-M   'P 1'
#
loop_
_entity.id
_entity.type
_entity.pdbx_description
1 polymer ?
#
loop_
_entity_poly.entity_id
_entity_poly.type
_entity_poly.pdbx_seq_one_letter_code
_entity_poly.pdbx_strand_id
1 'polypeptide(L)' 'MRLDKFLKVSRIIKRRTVANEACDAEHVTVNGRRAKASYDVKEGDILEIQFGERVTKYKVLTVTEHATKQSASEMYEEIK' A
#
# COMPACT_ATOMS: atom_id res chain seq x y z
N MET A 1 11.12 1.89 0.83
CA MET A 1 10.26 2.44 -0.25
C MET A 1 9.13 3.24 0.35
N ARG A 2 8.83 4.40 -0.22
CA ARG A 2 7.71 5.22 0.23
C ARG A 2 6.39 4.48 0.08
N LEU A 3 5.49 4.69 1.01
CA LEU A 3 4.17 4.04 1.00
C LEU A 3 3.37 4.34 -0.27
N ASP A 4 3.35 5.61 -0.70
CA ASP A 4 2.63 5.99 -1.93
C ASP A 4 3.22 5.30 -3.16
N LYS A 5 4.54 5.17 -3.22
CA LYS A 5 5.20 4.46 -4.31
C LYS A 5 4.89 2.96 -4.26
N PHE A 6 4.90 2.37 -3.07
CA PHE A 6 4.57 0.95 -2.90
C PHE A 6 3.16 0.65 -3.40
N LEU A 7 2.19 1.48 -3.02
CA LEU A 7 0.81 1.30 -3.44
C LEU A 7 0.66 1.34 -4.96
N LYS A 8 1.43 2.22 -5.61
CA LYS A 8 1.42 2.34 -7.08
C LYS A 8 2.15 1.17 -7.74
N VAL A 9 3.33 0.83 -7.28
CA VAL A 9 4.15 -0.24 -7.87
C VAL A 9 3.47 -1.61 -7.72
N SER A 10 2.88 -1.86 -6.55
CA SER A 10 2.12 -3.10 -6.30
C SER A 10 0.78 -3.14 -7.03
N ARG A 11 0.38 -2.02 -7.63
CA ARG A 11 -0.90 -1.87 -8.35
C ARG A 11 -2.14 -1.99 -7.47
N ILE A 12 -1.97 -1.87 -6.15
CA ILE A 12 -3.11 -1.75 -5.22
C ILE A 12 -3.87 -0.48 -5.57
N ILE A 13 -3.14 0.61 -5.83
CA ILE A 13 -3.71 1.87 -6.33
C ILE A 13 -2.98 2.20 -7.63
N LYS A 14 -3.73 2.40 -8.72
CA LYS A 14 -3.16 2.57 -10.05
C LYS A 14 -2.34 3.84 -10.24
N ARG A 15 -2.69 4.92 -9.53
CA ARG A 15 -2.03 6.22 -9.68
C ARG A 15 -1.37 6.64 -8.38
N ARG A 16 -0.10 7.07 -8.47
CA ARG A 16 0.64 7.51 -7.30
C ARG A 16 0.03 8.75 -6.64
N THR A 17 -0.54 9.66 -7.44
CA THR A 17 -1.23 10.83 -6.90
C THR A 17 -2.42 10.43 -6.04
N VAL A 18 -3.19 9.42 -6.48
CA VAL A 18 -4.33 8.90 -5.71
C VAL A 18 -3.83 8.23 -4.43
N ALA A 19 -2.73 7.47 -4.52
CA ALA A 19 -2.12 6.85 -3.35
C ALA A 19 -1.66 7.89 -2.33
N ASN A 20 -1.02 8.96 -2.81
CA ASN A 20 -0.57 10.05 -1.95
C ASN A 20 -1.76 10.73 -1.27
N GLU A 21 -2.82 11.02 -2.01
CA GLU A 21 -4.03 11.62 -1.48
C GLU A 21 -4.71 10.74 -0.43
N ALA A 22 -4.73 9.42 -0.67
CA ALA A 22 -5.32 8.48 0.29
C ALA A 22 -4.54 8.49 1.60
N CYS A 23 -3.21 8.55 1.54
CA CYS A 23 -2.38 8.65 2.72
C CYS A 23 -2.62 9.97 3.46
N ASP A 24 -2.65 11.09 2.72
CA ASP A 24 -2.88 12.42 3.30
C ASP A 24 -4.27 12.55 3.93
N ALA A 25 -5.26 11.87 3.35
CA ALA A 25 -6.63 11.84 3.89
C ALA A 25 -6.78 10.83 5.04
N GLU A 26 -5.69 10.23 5.48
CA GLU A 26 -5.67 9.27 6.59
C GLU A 26 -6.46 7.99 6.32
N HIS A 27 -6.61 7.62 5.04
CA HIS A 27 -7.30 6.38 4.65
C HIS A 27 -6.39 5.15 4.70
N VAL A 28 -5.09 5.33 4.95
CA VAL A 28 -4.12 4.24 4.97
C VAL A 28 -3.47 4.16 6.33
N THR A 29 -3.49 2.97 6.91
CA THR A 29 -2.76 2.69 8.16
C THR A 29 -1.73 1.61 7.89
N VAL A 30 -0.66 1.61 8.69
CA VAL A 30 0.36 0.58 8.67
C VAL A 30 0.52 0.05 10.09
N ASN A 31 0.33 -1.24 10.25
CA ASN A 31 0.39 -1.91 11.57
C ASN A 31 -0.53 -1.24 12.59
N GLY A 32 -1.71 -0.81 12.14
CA GLY A 32 -2.71 -0.20 12.98
C GLY A 32 -2.52 1.29 13.27
N ARG A 33 -1.50 1.92 12.67
CA ARG A 33 -1.21 3.34 12.86
C ARG A 33 -1.33 4.10 11.55
N ARG A 34 -1.84 5.32 11.61
CA ARG A 34 -1.91 6.19 10.44
C ARG A 34 -0.49 6.44 9.90
N ALA A 35 -0.33 6.32 8.60
CA ALA A 35 0.95 6.49 7.95
C ALA A 35 0.88 7.56 6.88
N LYS A 36 1.94 8.36 6.78
CA LYS A 36 2.07 9.36 5.71
C LYS A 36 2.52 8.69 4.43
N ALA A 37 2.33 9.38 3.30
CA ALA A 37 2.78 8.90 2.00
C ALA A 37 4.28 8.60 1.98
N SER A 38 5.06 9.31 2.79
CA SER A 38 6.52 9.13 2.88
C SER A 38 6.96 7.98 3.80
N TYR A 39 6.02 7.30 4.45
CA TYR A 39 6.35 6.18 5.32
C TYR A 39 7.17 5.12 4.56
N ASP A 40 8.23 4.60 5.19
CA ASP A 40 9.10 3.60 4.59
C ASP A 40 8.54 2.19 4.82
N VAL A 41 7.93 1.64 3.77
CA VAL A 41 7.28 0.32 3.81
C VAL A 41 8.34 -0.78 3.87
N LYS A 42 8.09 -1.77 4.73
CA LYS A 42 8.96 -2.92 4.91
C LYS A 42 8.20 -4.22 4.77
N GLU A 43 8.90 -5.29 4.44
CA GLU A 43 8.32 -6.63 4.38
C GLU A 43 7.73 -6.98 5.76
N GLY A 44 6.53 -7.57 5.73
CA GLY A 44 5.81 -7.93 6.95
C GLY A 44 4.86 -6.85 7.47
N ASP A 45 4.92 -5.63 6.93
CA ASP A 45 3.99 -4.57 7.31
C ASP A 45 2.56 -4.95 6.92
N ILE A 46 1.62 -4.59 7.75
CA ILE A 46 0.19 -4.79 7.48
C ILE A 46 -0.42 -3.46 7.10
N LEU A 47 -0.81 -3.33 5.85
CA LEU A 47 -1.45 -2.13 5.32
C LEU A 47 -2.97 -2.28 5.42
N GLU A 48 -3.65 -1.23 5.85
CA GLU A 48 -5.10 -1.21 5.88
C GLU A 48 -5.54 0.02 5.11
N ILE A 49 -6.33 -0.18 4.06
CA ILE A 49 -6.74 0.89 3.15
C ILE A 49 -8.26 0.99 3.16
N GLN A 50 -8.75 2.21 3.38
CA GLN A 50 -10.18 2.49 3.34
C GLN A 50 -10.57 3.04 1.98
N PHE A 51 -11.46 2.33 1.29
CA PHE A 51 -12.05 2.76 0.03
C PHE A 51 -13.53 3.01 0.28
N GLY A 52 -13.91 4.26 0.49
CA GLY A 52 -15.28 4.60 0.86
C GLY A 52 -15.65 3.95 2.20
N GLU A 53 -16.65 3.08 2.19
CA GLU A 53 -17.07 2.34 3.40
C GLU A 53 -16.36 1.00 3.55
N ARG A 54 -15.52 0.64 2.59
CA ARG A 54 -14.84 -0.65 2.58
C ARG A 54 -13.41 -0.50 3.09
N VAL A 55 -13.01 -1.40 3.98
CA VAL A 55 -11.64 -1.46 4.48
C VAL A 55 -11.03 -2.79 4.05
N THR A 56 -9.87 -2.72 3.41
CA THR A 56 -9.15 -3.91 2.95
C THR A 56 -7.76 -3.93 3.59
N LYS A 57 -7.33 -5.11 4.04
CA LYS A 57 -6.01 -5.31 4.65
C LYS A 57 -5.11 -6.07 3.71
N TYR A 58 -3.85 -5.66 3.67
CA TYR A 58 -2.83 -6.31 2.85
C TYR A 58 -1.57 -6.51 3.69
N LYS A 59 -0.95 -7.68 3.54
CA LYS A 59 0.36 -7.94 4.13
C LYS A 59 1.42 -7.72 3.06
N VAL A 60 2.45 -6.95 3.38
CA VAL A 60 3.57 -6.71 2.48
C VAL A 60 4.48 -7.93 2.47
N LEU A 61 4.63 -8.54 1.29
CA LEU A 61 5.46 -9.73 1.11
C LEU A 61 6.85 -9.39 0.58
N THR A 62 6.91 -8.48 -0.39
CA THR A 62 8.16 -8.09 -1.04
C THR A 62 8.13 -6.60 -1.36
N VAL A 63 9.26 -5.93 -1.16
CA VAL A 63 9.41 -4.53 -1.54
C VAL A 63 10.40 -4.46 -2.71
N THR A 64 9.93 -4.03 -3.88
CA THR A 64 10.75 -3.86 -5.06
C THR A 64 10.34 -2.59 -5.81
N GLU A 65 11.31 -1.87 -6.35
CA GLU A 65 11.04 -0.63 -7.07
C GLU A 65 10.54 -0.87 -8.49
N HIS A 66 10.77 -2.05 -9.03
CA HIS A 66 10.39 -2.39 -10.40
C HIS A 66 9.61 -3.70 -10.38
N ALA A 67 8.34 -3.61 -10.73
CA ALA A 67 7.47 -4.78 -10.78
C ALA A 67 6.72 -4.80 -12.10
N THR A 68 6.66 -5.98 -12.71
CA THR A 68 5.78 -6.22 -13.84
C THR A 68 4.35 -6.39 -13.31
N LYS A 69 3.38 -6.44 -14.22
CA LYS A 69 1.99 -6.71 -13.84
C LYS A 69 1.87 -8.02 -13.04
N GLN A 70 2.63 -9.04 -13.43
CA GLN A 70 2.61 -10.33 -12.76
C GLN A 70 3.30 -10.27 -11.39
N SER A 71 4.50 -9.69 -11.32
CA SER A 71 5.25 -9.64 -10.06
C SER A 71 4.64 -8.65 -9.06
N ALA A 72 3.88 -7.66 -9.51
CA ALA A 72 3.20 -6.73 -8.62
C ALA A 72 2.23 -7.45 -7.68
N SER A 73 1.52 -8.47 -8.19
CA SER A 73 0.58 -9.24 -7.37
C SER A 73 1.28 -10.11 -6.32
N GLU A 74 2.58 -10.32 -6.46
CA GLU A 74 3.39 -11.08 -5.50
C GLU A 74 3.99 -10.20 -4.40
N MET A 75 3.80 -8.88 -4.48
CA MET A 75 4.33 -7.94 -3.50
C MET A 75 3.49 -7.89 -2.23
N TYR A 76 2.28 -8.37 -2.30
CA TYR A 76 1.34 -8.30 -1.17
C TYR A 76 0.40 -9.50 -1.18
N GLU A 77 -0.22 -9.72 -0.01
CA GLU A 77 -1.26 -10.73 0.17
C GLU A 77 -2.45 -10.05 0.83
N GLU A 78 -3.64 -10.20 0.24
CA GLU A 78 -4.84 -9.66 0.84
C GLU A 78 -5.23 -10.51 2.04
N ILE A 79 -5.46 -9.85 3.17
CA ILE A 79 -5.88 -10.52 4.41
C ILE A 79 -7.40 -10.45 4.51
N LYS A 80 -8.02 -11.60 4.56
CA LYS A 80 -9.48 -11.70 4.68
C LYS A 80 -9.93 -11.92 6.10
#